data_e0c6774933e6c65089fea6eeb7d2df4b
#
_entry.id   e0c6774933e6c65089fea6eeb7d2df4b
#
_cell.length_a   1.000
_cell.length_b   1.000
_cell.length_c   1.000
_cell.angle_alpha   90.00
_cell.angle_beta   90.00
_cell.angle_gamma   90.00
#
_symmetry.space_group_name_H-M   'P 1'
#
loop_
_entity.id
_entity.type
_entity.pdbx_description
1 polymer ?
#
loop_
_entity_poly.entity_id
_entity_poly.type
_entity_poly.pdbx_seq_one_letter_code
_entity_poly.pdbx_strand_id
1 'polypeptide(L)'
;MKTITLLNEKGGVGKTTLSTHIAAYLALQGKKVILVDADPQAHATVTLGIAKSSGFYDLMVRDVSFQNVLRMVSPEVYEMGDEKPKGALYLVPSNVETRNITNSISDAFAIVEKFREVEDFVDVVIFDTSPTPSLLHGAIYIATDAIVYPTKCEYLSFDGLIESIKHREQAENHRKRWGLNPIEILGIVPTMFRKSTAEHPENLAEMTKMFGDKVWDPIPQRTIWTETTRIHSMVWTVAPTSHAAQDAMQLGNRFMEELENV
;
A
#
# COMPACT_ATOMS: atom_id res chain seq x y z
N MET A 1 14.38 8.80 -2.18
CA MET A 1 13.27 7.80 -2.29
C MET A 1 12.78 7.42 -0.89
N LYS A 2 11.48 7.27 -0.68
CA LYS A 2 10.87 6.72 0.55
C LYS A 2 10.14 5.43 0.23
N THR A 3 10.21 4.47 1.14
CA THR A 3 9.57 3.15 0.96
C THR A 3 8.47 2.97 2.00
N ILE A 4 7.24 2.83 1.54
CA ILE A 4 6.04 2.72 2.37
C ILE A 4 5.36 1.38 2.12
N THR A 5 4.88 0.74 3.18
CA THR A 5 4.18 -0.54 3.07
C THR A 5 2.75 -0.41 3.59
N LEU A 6 1.77 -0.86 2.80
CA LEU A 6 0.42 -1.08 3.31
C LEU A 6 0.31 -2.50 3.83
N LEU A 7 0.12 -2.64 5.13
CA LEU A 7 0.21 -3.91 5.82
C LEU A 7 -0.96 -4.11 6.79
N ASN A 8 -1.54 -5.26 6.77
CA ASN A 8 -2.40 -5.83 7.81
C ASN A 8 -2.56 -7.32 7.50
N GLU A 9 -2.36 -8.15 8.49
CA GLU A 9 -2.44 -9.61 8.34
C GLU A 9 -3.88 -10.12 8.21
N LYS A 10 -4.86 -9.24 8.38
CA LYS A 10 -6.25 -9.55 8.06
C LYS A 10 -6.56 -9.34 6.59
N GLY A 11 -7.20 -10.33 5.98
CA GLY A 11 -7.70 -10.21 4.61
C GLY A 11 -8.92 -9.30 4.49
N GLY A 12 -9.08 -8.64 3.34
CA GLY A 12 -10.29 -7.86 3.04
C GLY A 12 -10.45 -6.56 3.84
N VAL A 13 -9.35 -5.98 4.34
CA VAL A 13 -9.34 -4.69 5.05
C VAL A 13 -9.08 -3.49 4.13
N GLY A 14 -8.97 -3.69 2.82
CA GLY A 14 -8.80 -2.61 1.86
C GLY A 14 -7.35 -2.25 1.53
N LYS A 15 -6.34 -3.07 1.86
CA LYS A 15 -4.92 -2.80 1.52
C LYS A 15 -4.75 -2.40 0.06
N THR A 16 -5.09 -3.27 -0.85
CA THR A 16 -4.94 -3.05 -2.30
C THR A 16 -5.71 -1.83 -2.80
N THR A 17 -6.92 -1.61 -2.29
CA THR A 17 -7.72 -0.43 -2.67
C THR A 17 -7.01 0.85 -2.24
N LEU A 18 -6.49 0.89 -1.01
CA LEU A 18 -5.80 2.09 -0.52
C LEU A 18 -4.43 2.26 -1.19
N SER A 19 -3.65 1.18 -1.37
CA SER A 19 -2.32 1.25 -2.01
C SER A 19 -2.41 1.80 -3.43
N THR A 20 -3.38 1.32 -4.23
CA THR A 20 -3.58 1.79 -5.60
C THR A 20 -4.04 3.25 -5.65
N HIS A 21 -4.98 3.66 -4.78
CA HIS A 21 -5.47 5.04 -4.72
C HIS A 21 -4.41 6.01 -4.20
N ILE A 22 -3.65 5.66 -3.17
CA ILE A 22 -2.55 6.49 -2.64
C ILE A 22 -1.46 6.64 -3.71
N ALA A 23 -1.02 5.55 -4.34
CA ALA A 23 0.00 5.60 -5.39
C ALA A 23 -0.43 6.47 -6.57
N ALA A 24 -1.67 6.31 -7.01
CA ALA A 24 -2.28 7.10 -8.07
C ALA A 24 -2.39 8.59 -7.69
N TYR A 25 -2.81 8.89 -6.46
CA TYR A 25 -2.91 10.27 -5.96
C TYR A 25 -1.55 10.96 -5.93
N LEU A 26 -0.51 10.30 -5.41
CA LEU A 26 0.84 10.84 -5.39
C LEU A 26 1.35 11.16 -6.80
N ALA A 27 1.09 10.26 -7.77
CA ALA A 27 1.44 10.49 -9.16
C ALA A 27 0.64 11.66 -9.77
N LEU A 28 -0.65 11.81 -9.42
CA LEU A 28 -1.46 12.95 -9.81
C LEU A 28 -0.84 14.26 -9.30
N GLN A 29 -0.31 14.28 -8.08
CA GLN A 29 0.32 15.42 -7.43
C GLN A 29 1.79 15.69 -7.86
N GLY A 30 2.36 14.90 -8.77
CA GLY A 30 3.67 15.17 -9.35
C GLY A 30 4.80 14.26 -8.88
N LYS A 31 4.52 13.27 -8.01
CA LYS A 31 5.53 12.29 -7.59
C LYS A 31 5.72 11.20 -8.64
N LYS A 32 6.93 10.69 -8.75
CA LYS A 32 7.21 9.44 -9.46
C LYS A 32 7.09 8.30 -8.47
N VAL A 33 6.14 7.41 -8.69
CA VAL A 33 5.78 6.35 -7.75
C VAL A 33 5.95 4.98 -8.40
N ILE A 34 6.56 4.05 -7.68
CA ILE A 34 6.49 2.62 -7.99
C ILE A 34 5.54 1.97 -6.98
N LEU A 35 4.45 1.39 -7.47
CA LEU A 35 3.64 0.44 -6.70
C LEU A 35 4.17 -0.98 -6.95
N VAL A 36 4.48 -1.71 -5.89
CA VAL A 36 4.91 -3.10 -5.95
C VAL A 36 3.76 -3.98 -5.49
N ASP A 37 3.24 -4.80 -6.38
CA ASP A 37 2.25 -5.81 -6.02
C ASP A 37 2.98 -7.03 -5.43
N ALA A 38 3.00 -7.14 -4.11
CA ALA A 38 3.65 -8.22 -3.38
C ALA A 38 2.66 -9.34 -2.97
N ASP A 39 1.43 -9.31 -3.49
CA ASP A 39 0.44 -10.38 -3.29
C ASP A 39 0.43 -11.34 -4.49
N PRO A 40 0.59 -12.66 -4.29
CA PRO A 40 0.44 -13.66 -5.35
C PRO A 40 -0.92 -13.65 -6.04
N GLN A 41 -1.94 -13.06 -5.43
CA GLN A 41 -3.26 -12.87 -6.06
C GLN A 41 -3.24 -11.79 -7.15
N ALA A 42 -2.26 -10.89 -7.11
CA ALA A 42 -2.05 -9.82 -8.09
C ALA A 42 -3.26 -8.87 -8.23
N HIS A 43 -3.87 -8.51 -7.11
CA HIS A 43 -5.05 -7.65 -7.13
C HIS A 43 -4.71 -6.20 -7.49
N ALA A 44 -3.56 -5.65 -7.02
CA ALA A 44 -3.12 -4.32 -7.42
C ALA A 44 -2.83 -4.25 -8.92
N THR A 45 -2.20 -5.30 -9.45
CA THR A 45 -1.92 -5.45 -10.89
C THR A 45 -3.20 -5.37 -11.73
N VAL A 46 -4.22 -6.15 -11.35
CA VAL A 46 -5.50 -6.16 -12.06
C VAL A 46 -6.25 -4.84 -11.89
N THR A 47 -6.26 -4.27 -10.69
CA THR A 47 -6.94 -2.99 -10.40
C THR A 47 -6.44 -1.86 -11.29
N LEU A 48 -5.15 -1.85 -11.62
CA LEU A 48 -4.54 -0.85 -12.51
C LEU A 48 -4.63 -1.21 -14.01
N GLY A 49 -5.43 -2.21 -14.38
CA GLY A 49 -5.63 -2.60 -15.77
C GLY A 49 -4.44 -3.30 -16.42
N ILE A 50 -3.50 -3.82 -15.64
CA ILE A 50 -2.30 -4.48 -16.14
C ILE A 50 -2.48 -5.99 -16.04
N ALA A 51 -1.99 -6.72 -17.06
CA ALA A 51 -2.04 -8.18 -17.06
C ALA A 51 -1.11 -8.77 -16.00
N LYS A 52 -1.57 -9.80 -15.30
CA LYS A 52 -0.75 -10.54 -14.34
C LYS A 52 0.51 -11.09 -15.00
N SER A 53 1.65 -10.85 -14.37
CA SER A 53 2.95 -11.37 -14.82
C SER A 53 3.89 -11.55 -13.63
N SER A 54 4.98 -12.26 -13.85
CA SER A 54 5.96 -12.61 -12.80
C SER A 54 6.86 -11.44 -12.36
N GLY A 55 6.51 -10.20 -12.69
CA GLY A 55 7.39 -9.03 -12.53
C GLY A 55 8.12 -8.94 -11.20
N PHE A 56 7.43 -9.02 -10.07
CA PHE A 56 8.10 -8.97 -8.77
C PHE A 56 8.98 -10.21 -8.53
N TYR A 57 8.54 -11.40 -8.96
CA TYR A 57 9.37 -12.59 -8.90
C TYR A 57 10.58 -12.50 -9.85
N ASP A 58 10.38 -12.02 -11.06
CA ASP A 58 11.46 -11.82 -12.05
C ASP A 58 12.52 -10.85 -11.51
N LEU A 59 12.07 -9.75 -10.90
CA LEU A 59 12.94 -8.76 -10.29
C LEU A 59 13.80 -9.34 -9.17
N MET A 60 13.17 -10.11 -8.26
CA MET A 60 13.82 -10.56 -7.02
C MET A 60 14.56 -11.88 -7.15
N VAL A 61 14.18 -12.75 -8.08
CA VAL A 61 14.70 -14.12 -8.17
C VAL A 61 15.46 -14.38 -9.45
N ARG A 62 15.00 -13.81 -10.57
CA ARG A 62 15.66 -13.98 -11.90
C ARG A 62 16.59 -12.82 -12.24
N ASP A 63 16.70 -11.84 -11.35
CA ASP A 63 17.52 -10.63 -11.50
C ASP A 63 17.24 -9.85 -12.80
N VAL A 64 15.99 -9.86 -13.24
CA VAL A 64 15.54 -9.06 -14.37
C VAL A 64 15.56 -7.58 -13.99
N SER A 65 16.07 -6.74 -14.87
CA SER A 65 16.18 -5.30 -14.60
C SER A 65 14.83 -4.61 -14.47
N PHE A 66 14.77 -3.52 -13.70
CA PHE A 66 13.57 -2.68 -13.59
C PHE A 66 13.02 -2.23 -14.94
N GLN A 67 13.89 -1.89 -15.89
CA GLN A 67 13.49 -1.46 -17.24
C GLN A 67 12.60 -2.50 -17.94
N ASN A 68 12.83 -3.78 -17.71
CA ASN A 68 12.07 -4.87 -18.32
C ASN A 68 10.82 -5.26 -17.52
N VAL A 69 10.82 -4.98 -16.22
CA VAL A 69 9.74 -5.37 -15.29
C VAL A 69 8.70 -4.27 -15.11
N LEU A 70 9.12 -3.00 -14.99
CA LEU A 70 8.21 -1.89 -14.74
C LEU A 70 7.17 -1.75 -15.86
N ARG A 71 5.93 -1.52 -15.44
CA ARG A 71 4.82 -1.16 -16.32
C ARG A 71 4.33 0.23 -15.95
N MET A 72 4.40 1.16 -16.89
CA MET A 72 3.79 2.47 -16.71
C MET A 72 2.26 2.33 -16.72
N VAL A 73 1.61 2.82 -15.70
CA VAL A 73 0.13 2.86 -15.63
C VAL A 73 -0.37 3.99 -16.52
N SER A 74 -1.35 3.71 -17.37
CA SER A 74 -1.93 4.74 -18.22
C SER A 74 -2.51 5.89 -17.38
N PRO A 75 -2.23 7.15 -17.70
CA PRO A 75 -2.85 8.31 -17.04
C PRO A 75 -4.37 8.24 -16.96
N GLU A 76 -5.02 7.69 -17.96
CA GLU A 76 -6.48 7.51 -18.04
C GLU A 76 -7.05 6.70 -16.85
N VAL A 77 -6.24 5.88 -16.20
CA VAL A 77 -6.63 5.10 -15.02
C VAL A 77 -6.86 5.99 -13.80
N TYR A 78 -6.11 7.12 -13.70
CA TYR A 78 -6.05 7.91 -12.48
C TYR A 78 -6.09 9.44 -12.68
N GLU A 79 -6.28 9.94 -13.91
CA GLU A 79 -6.51 11.36 -14.16
C GLU A 79 -7.81 11.85 -13.53
N MET A 80 -7.90 13.14 -13.23
CA MET A 80 -9.04 13.76 -12.59
C MET A 80 -9.66 14.82 -13.52
N GLY A 81 -10.76 14.46 -14.19
CA GLY A 81 -11.38 15.31 -15.19
C GLY A 81 -10.40 15.64 -16.32
N ASP A 82 -10.20 16.93 -16.60
CA ASP A 82 -9.26 17.42 -17.60
C ASP A 82 -7.81 17.57 -17.08
N GLU A 83 -7.58 17.36 -15.78
CA GLU A 83 -6.26 17.46 -15.18
C GLU A 83 -5.45 16.19 -15.43
N LYS A 84 -4.38 16.34 -16.22
CA LYS A 84 -3.42 15.27 -16.43
C LYS A 84 -2.48 15.12 -15.21
N PRO A 85 -2.07 13.90 -14.89
CA PRO A 85 -1.08 13.66 -13.83
C PRO A 85 0.21 14.47 -14.07
N LYS A 86 0.72 15.07 -13.00
CA LYS A 86 1.97 15.86 -13.03
C LYS A 86 3.22 15.00 -12.83
N GLY A 87 3.04 13.79 -12.28
CA GLY A 87 4.06 12.78 -12.05
C GLY A 87 3.80 11.52 -12.87
N ALA A 88 4.26 10.38 -12.37
CA ALA A 88 4.09 9.10 -13.04
C ALA A 88 3.88 7.95 -12.04
N LEU A 89 2.99 7.03 -12.38
CA LEU A 89 2.76 5.79 -11.66
C LEU A 89 3.32 4.61 -12.46
N TYR A 90 4.21 3.88 -11.85
CA TYR A 90 4.74 2.62 -12.34
C TYR A 90 4.29 1.47 -11.46
N LEU A 91 4.12 0.30 -12.04
CA LEU A 91 3.79 -0.93 -11.33
C LEU A 91 4.90 -1.97 -11.54
N VAL A 92 5.31 -2.63 -10.47
CA VAL A 92 5.94 -3.94 -10.50
C VAL A 92 4.82 -4.97 -10.36
N PRO A 93 4.42 -5.65 -11.45
CA PRO A 93 3.26 -6.55 -11.45
C PRO A 93 3.56 -7.87 -10.73
N SER A 94 2.51 -8.58 -10.37
CA SER A 94 2.56 -9.85 -9.67
C SER A 94 1.79 -10.96 -10.40
N ASN A 95 2.09 -12.19 -10.01
CA ASN A 95 1.31 -13.37 -10.30
C ASN A 95 1.56 -14.46 -9.23
N VAL A 96 1.11 -15.67 -9.47
CA VAL A 96 1.25 -16.81 -8.54
C VAL A 96 2.71 -17.15 -8.19
N GLU A 97 3.70 -16.79 -9.03
CA GLU A 97 5.12 -17.04 -8.77
C GLU A 97 5.66 -16.20 -7.61
N THR A 98 5.04 -15.05 -7.32
CA THR A 98 5.41 -14.17 -6.19
C THR A 98 5.49 -14.93 -4.85
N ARG A 99 4.67 -15.96 -4.65
CA ARG A 99 4.76 -16.84 -3.46
C ARG A 99 6.11 -17.54 -3.30
N ASN A 100 6.81 -17.78 -4.41
CA ASN A 100 8.08 -18.51 -4.40
C ASN A 100 9.27 -17.62 -4.04
N ILE A 101 9.11 -16.30 -4.02
CA ILE A 101 10.15 -15.35 -3.57
C ILE A 101 10.62 -15.75 -2.17
N THR A 102 9.69 -16.06 -1.27
CA THR A 102 9.98 -16.49 0.11
C THR A 102 11.01 -17.63 0.20
N ASN A 103 10.97 -18.56 -0.75
CA ASN A 103 11.89 -19.72 -0.75
C ASN A 103 13.17 -19.47 -1.54
N SER A 104 13.24 -18.38 -2.27
CA SER A 104 14.32 -18.09 -3.22
C SER A 104 15.29 -17.02 -2.71
N ILE A 105 14.82 -16.08 -1.87
CA ILE A 105 15.66 -15.07 -1.26
C ILE A 105 16.14 -15.56 0.12
N SER A 106 17.45 -15.59 0.32
CA SER A 106 18.10 -15.91 1.60
C SER A 106 18.62 -14.68 2.33
N ASP A 107 18.75 -13.55 1.64
CA ASP A 107 19.21 -12.29 2.17
C ASP A 107 18.04 -11.38 2.54
N ALA A 108 17.98 -10.97 3.80
CA ALA A 108 16.97 -10.04 4.28
C ALA A 108 17.09 -8.64 3.63
N PHE A 109 18.25 -8.27 3.11
CA PHE A 109 18.51 -6.99 2.44
C PHE A 109 18.27 -7.02 0.93
N ALA A 110 17.92 -8.16 0.35
CA ALA A 110 17.75 -8.30 -1.10
C ALA A 110 16.81 -7.25 -1.71
N ILE A 111 15.70 -6.90 -1.02
CA ILE A 111 14.78 -5.86 -1.47
C ILE A 111 15.44 -4.48 -1.38
N VAL A 112 16.14 -4.17 -0.29
CA VAL A 112 16.84 -2.88 -0.14
C VAL A 112 17.86 -2.69 -1.25
N GLU A 113 18.70 -3.69 -1.49
CA GLU A 113 19.74 -3.64 -2.52
C GLU A 113 19.14 -3.47 -3.91
N LYS A 114 18.07 -4.23 -4.21
CA LYS A 114 17.41 -4.16 -5.51
C LYS A 114 16.78 -2.79 -5.76
N PHE A 115 16.09 -2.22 -4.77
CA PHE A 115 15.41 -0.93 -4.95
C PHE A 115 16.37 0.28 -4.92
N ARG A 116 17.62 0.14 -4.49
CA ARG A 116 18.65 1.16 -4.69
C ARG A 116 18.91 1.47 -6.17
N GLU A 117 18.69 0.51 -7.06
CA GLU A 117 18.87 0.72 -8.52
C GLU A 117 17.94 1.82 -9.08
N VAL A 118 16.88 2.17 -8.36
CA VAL A 118 15.88 3.16 -8.78
C VAL A 118 15.74 4.35 -7.83
N GLU A 119 16.62 4.48 -6.83
CA GLU A 119 16.50 5.53 -5.79
C GLU A 119 16.55 6.96 -6.34
N ASP A 120 17.28 7.19 -7.42
CA ASP A 120 17.36 8.47 -8.11
C ASP A 120 16.24 8.68 -9.15
N PHE A 121 15.51 7.62 -9.46
CA PHE A 121 14.47 7.63 -10.48
C PHE A 121 13.08 7.92 -9.90
N VAL A 122 12.77 7.45 -8.69
CA VAL A 122 11.45 7.57 -8.07
C VAL A 122 11.49 8.27 -6.70
N ASP A 123 10.40 8.95 -6.38
CA ASP A 123 10.23 9.63 -5.09
C ASP A 123 9.77 8.64 -4.02
N VAL A 124 8.83 7.74 -4.38
CA VAL A 124 8.15 6.83 -3.43
C VAL A 124 8.00 5.44 -4.02
N VAL A 125 8.28 4.43 -3.20
CA VAL A 125 7.93 3.03 -3.45
C VAL A 125 6.83 2.63 -2.47
N ILE A 126 5.76 2.01 -2.95
CA ILE A 126 4.67 1.50 -2.13
C ILE A 126 4.56 0.00 -2.32
N PHE A 127 4.62 -0.78 -1.23
CA PHE A 127 4.36 -2.21 -1.24
C PHE A 127 2.90 -2.49 -0.86
N ASP A 128 2.16 -3.15 -1.77
CA ASP A 128 0.86 -3.78 -1.48
C ASP A 128 1.08 -5.23 -1.09
N THR A 129 0.80 -5.58 0.17
CA THR A 129 1.17 -6.90 0.73
C THR A 129 -0.02 -7.85 0.81
N SER A 130 0.30 -9.16 0.72
CA SER A 130 -0.68 -10.21 1.03
C SER A 130 -1.05 -10.18 2.53
N PRO A 131 -2.20 -10.76 2.92
CA PRO A 131 -2.56 -10.84 4.34
C PRO A 131 -1.80 -11.93 5.11
N THR A 132 -1.10 -12.83 4.42
CA THR A 132 -0.46 -13.99 5.07
C THR A 132 0.99 -13.68 5.39
N PRO A 133 1.40 -13.68 6.67
CA PRO A 133 2.78 -13.49 7.07
C PRO A 133 3.71 -14.50 6.39
N SER A 134 4.89 -14.05 5.98
CA SER A 134 5.88 -14.86 5.30
C SER A 134 7.29 -14.28 5.45
N LEU A 135 8.33 -15.00 5.06
CA LEU A 135 9.69 -14.45 5.00
C LEU A 135 9.79 -13.24 4.06
N LEU A 136 8.97 -13.19 3.02
CA LEU A 136 8.88 -12.02 2.14
C LEU A 136 8.44 -10.77 2.93
N HIS A 137 7.48 -10.89 3.85
CA HIS A 137 7.12 -9.78 4.74
C HIS A 137 8.31 -9.32 5.58
N GLY A 138 9.13 -10.26 6.08
CA GLY A 138 10.36 -9.94 6.79
C GLY A 138 11.32 -9.08 5.97
N ALA A 139 11.57 -9.46 4.72
CA ALA A 139 12.41 -8.69 3.80
C ALA A 139 11.78 -7.32 3.43
N ILE A 140 10.46 -7.25 3.27
CA ILE A 140 9.73 -5.99 3.07
C ILE A 140 9.88 -5.08 4.29
N TYR A 141 9.74 -5.59 5.53
CA TYR A 141 9.98 -4.80 6.74
C TYR A 141 11.39 -4.20 6.80
N ILE A 142 12.41 -4.92 6.32
CA ILE A 142 13.77 -4.38 6.28
C ILE A 142 13.88 -3.21 5.30
N ALA A 143 13.16 -3.24 4.20
CA ALA A 143 13.17 -2.19 3.18
C ALA A 143 12.21 -1.00 3.49
N THR A 144 11.35 -1.12 4.49
CA THR A 144 10.25 -0.18 4.76
C THR A 144 10.71 0.96 5.66
N ASP A 145 10.43 2.22 5.28
CA ASP A 145 10.61 3.39 6.13
C ASP A 145 9.39 3.62 7.04
N ALA A 146 8.18 3.48 6.48
CA ALA A 146 6.96 3.65 7.25
C ALA A 146 5.82 2.72 6.78
N ILE A 147 4.87 2.46 7.67
CA ILE A 147 3.73 1.57 7.42
C ILE A 147 2.41 2.32 7.57
N VAL A 148 1.50 2.06 6.65
CA VAL A 148 0.08 2.38 6.79
C VAL A 148 -0.69 1.09 7.08
N TYR A 149 -1.56 1.13 8.09
CA TYR A 149 -2.39 0.01 8.50
C TYR A 149 -3.86 0.22 8.14
N PRO A 150 -4.33 -0.23 6.97
CA PRO A 150 -5.77 -0.33 6.71
C PRO A 150 -6.40 -1.35 7.65
N THR A 151 -7.49 -0.97 8.33
CA THR A 151 -8.18 -1.89 9.24
C THR A 151 -9.69 -1.60 9.25
N LYS A 152 -10.53 -2.60 9.47
CA LYS A 152 -11.95 -2.38 9.69
C LYS A 152 -12.21 -2.08 11.17
N CYS A 153 -13.29 -1.35 11.44
CA CYS A 153 -13.76 -1.13 12.80
C CYS A 153 -14.57 -2.33 13.35
N GLU A 154 -14.13 -3.54 13.05
CA GLU A 154 -14.69 -4.80 13.53
C GLU A 154 -13.70 -5.43 14.52
N TYR A 155 -14.19 -6.08 15.59
CA TYR A 155 -13.36 -6.65 16.64
C TYR A 155 -12.19 -7.51 16.12
N LEU A 156 -12.48 -8.47 15.23
CA LEU A 156 -11.44 -9.36 14.67
C LEU A 156 -10.44 -8.63 13.79
N SER A 157 -10.78 -7.49 13.22
CA SER A 157 -9.87 -6.70 12.39
C SER A 157 -8.96 -5.85 13.25
N PHE A 158 -9.47 -5.38 14.39
CA PHE A 158 -8.69 -4.67 15.39
C PHE A 158 -7.63 -5.59 16.03
N ASP A 159 -8.00 -6.82 16.36
CA ASP A 159 -7.06 -7.83 16.87
C ASP A 159 -5.92 -8.09 15.86
N GLY A 160 -6.26 -8.26 14.57
CA GLY A 160 -5.26 -8.40 13.49
C GLY A 160 -4.34 -7.18 13.31
N LEU A 161 -4.83 -5.96 13.60
CA LEU A 161 -4.00 -4.75 13.63
C LEU A 161 -2.96 -4.84 14.76
N ILE A 162 -3.37 -5.22 15.96
CA ILE A 162 -2.48 -5.37 17.11
C ILE A 162 -1.39 -6.42 16.82
N GLU A 163 -1.74 -7.53 16.19
CA GLU A 163 -0.77 -8.55 15.80
C GLU A 163 0.22 -8.02 14.75
N SER A 164 -0.27 -7.31 13.74
CA SER A 164 0.59 -6.70 12.71
C SER A 164 1.57 -5.69 13.33
N ILE A 165 1.15 -4.91 14.33
CA ILE A 165 2.02 -3.97 15.06
C ILE A 165 3.10 -4.73 15.85
N LYS A 166 2.75 -5.83 16.52
CA LYS A 166 3.73 -6.67 17.23
C LYS A 166 4.78 -7.26 16.28
N HIS A 167 4.38 -7.69 15.08
CA HIS A 167 5.34 -8.18 14.09
C HIS A 167 6.27 -7.06 13.58
N ARG A 168 5.78 -5.84 13.41
CA ARG A 168 6.62 -4.67 13.13
C ARG A 168 7.66 -4.47 14.26
N GLU A 169 7.23 -4.50 15.53
CA GLU A 169 8.13 -4.36 16.67
C GLU A 169 9.22 -5.45 16.73
N GLN A 170 8.87 -6.68 16.36
CA GLN A 170 9.86 -7.76 16.21
C GLN A 170 10.85 -7.45 15.09
N ALA A 171 10.36 -6.99 13.93
CA ALA A 171 11.23 -6.60 12.82
C ALA A 171 12.16 -5.42 13.21
N GLU A 172 11.67 -4.45 13.99
CA GLU A 172 12.47 -3.33 14.50
C GLU A 172 13.65 -3.81 15.39
N ASN A 173 13.46 -4.86 16.18
CA ASN A 173 14.55 -5.43 16.96
C ASN A 173 15.69 -5.97 16.08
N HIS A 174 15.36 -6.52 14.90
CA HIS A 174 16.36 -6.94 13.92
C HIS A 174 16.99 -5.72 13.22
N ARG A 175 16.17 -4.75 12.77
CA ARG A 175 16.66 -3.51 12.15
C ARG A 175 17.64 -2.76 13.05
N LYS A 176 17.33 -2.62 14.33
CA LYS A 176 18.22 -1.98 15.32
C LYS A 176 19.59 -2.66 15.40
N ARG A 177 19.65 -4.00 15.34
CA ARG A 177 20.91 -4.76 15.33
C ARG A 177 21.77 -4.47 14.10
N TRP A 178 21.15 -4.07 13.00
CA TRP A 178 21.79 -3.73 11.73
C TRP A 178 21.99 -2.22 11.54
N GLY A 179 21.68 -1.40 12.56
CA GLY A 179 21.85 0.05 12.50
C GLY A 179 20.87 0.76 11.58
N LEU A 180 19.73 0.13 11.25
CA LEU A 180 18.68 0.74 10.45
C LEU A 180 17.77 1.59 11.33
N ASN A 181 17.17 2.63 10.72
CA ASN A 181 16.18 3.46 11.37
C ASN A 181 14.91 2.66 11.76
N PRO A 182 14.19 3.06 12.82
CA PRO A 182 12.89 2.47 13.14
C PRO A 182 11.91 2.57 11.97
N ILE A 183 10.92 1.68 11.94
CA ILE A 183 9.82 1.74 10.99
C ILE A 183 8.73 2.63 11.59
N GLU A 184 8.46 3.77 10.98
CA GLU A 184 7.41 4.67 11.45
C GLU A 184 6.00 4.09 11.19
N ILE A 185 5.07 4.32 12.12
CA ILE A 185 3.64 4.17 11.82
C ILE A 185 3.19 5.47 11.18
N LEU A 186 2.99 5.47 9.86
CA LEU A 186 2.50 6.62 9.14
C LEU A 186 1.04 6.91 9.52
N GLY A 187 0.22 5.86 9.48
CA GLY A 187 -1.18 5.98 9.86
C GLY A 187 -1.91 4.65 9.98
N ILE A 188 -3.01 4.69 10.72
CA ILE A 188 -4.01 3.63 10.81
C ILE A 188 -5.27 4.15 10.13
N VAL A 189 -5.69 3.48 9.06
CA VAL A 189 -6.83 3.92 8.25
C VAL A 189 -8.03 3.02 8.51
N PRO A 190 -9.04 3.51 9.26
CA PRO A 190 -10.29 2.78 9.45
C PRO A 190 -11.05 2.67 8.13
N THR A 191 -11.27 1.45 7.64
CA THR A 191 -11.89 1.19 6.35
C THR A 191 -13.29 0.59 6.48
N MET A 192 -14.08 0.70 5.41
CA MET A 192 -15.44 0.15 5.33
C MET A 192 -16.30 0.55 6.53
N PHE A 193 -16.11 1.78 6.99
CA PHE A 193 -16.78 2.30 8.18
C PHE A 193 -18.28 2.44 7.97
N ARG A 194 -19.06 1.99 8.95
CA ARG A 194 -20.53 2.09 8.99
C ARG A 194 -20.98 2.80 10.27
N LYS A 195 -21.30 4.08 10.15
CA LYS A 195 -21.77 4.89 11.29
C LYS A 195 -23.07 4.37 11.91
N SER A 196 -23.86 3.61 11.15
CA SER A 196 -25.15 3.06 11.61
C SER A 196 -25.06 1.82 12.50
N THR A 197 -23.88 1.22 12.65
CA THR A 197 -23.65 0.10 13.57
C THR A 197 -23.14 0.62 14.91
N ALA A 198 -23.40 -0.09 16.02
CA ALA A 198 -22.84 0.26 17.33
C ALA A 198 -21.32 -0.05 17.38
N GLU A 199 -20.93 -1.21 16.85
CA GLU A 199 -19.56 -1.73 16.90
C GLU A 199 -18.53 -0.79 16.26
N HIS A 200 -18.82 -0.24 15.06
CA HIS A 200 -17.84 0.56 14.35
C HIS A 200 -17.45 1.87 15.04
N PRO A 201 -18.40 2.70 15.56
CA PRO A 201 -18.04 3.89 16.32
C PRO A 201 -17.31 3.56 17.64
N GLU A 202 -17.69 2.49 18.34
CA GLU A 202 -17.05 2.06 19.58
C GLU A 202 -15.60 1.65 19.32
N ASN A 203 -15.35 0.79 18.32
CA ASN A 203 -14.00 0.35 17.98
C ASN A 203 -13.15 1.51 17.41
N LEU A 204 -13.74 2.46 16.66
CA LEU A 204 -13.04 3.65 16.22
C LEU A 204 -12.58 4.50 17.40
N ALA A 205 -13.44 4.71 18.38
CA ALA A 205 -13.10 5.46 19.59
C ALA A 205 -11.99 4.77 20.41
N GLU A 206 -12.01 3.45 20.49
CA GLU A 206 -10.96 2.67 21.14
C GLU A 206 -9.62 2.78 20.41
N MET A 207 -9.61 2.63 19.07
CA MET A 207 -8.42 2.85 18.25
C MET A 207 -7.86 4.25 18.45
N THR A 208 -8.70 5.27 18.40
CA THR A 208 -8.29 6.67 18.60
C THR A 208 -7.71 6.89 20.01
N LYS A 209 -8.29 6.26 21.03
CA LYS A 209 -7.75 6.32 22.40
C LYS A 209 -6.37 5.68 22.50
N MET A 210 -6.11 4.59 21.76
CA MET A 210 -4.83 3.86 21.82
C MET A 210 -3.73 4.52 20.98
N PHE A 211 -4.06 5.03 19.80
CA PHE A 211 -3.08 5.45 18.81
C PHE A 211 -3.10 6.96 18.50
N GLY A 212 -4.03 7.71 19.09
CA GLY A 212 -4.11 9.17 18.95
C GLY A 212 -4.21 9.63 17.49
N ASP A 213 -3.38 10.60 17.15
CA ASP A 213 -3.37 11.25 15.83
C ASP A 213 -2.90 10.33 14.68
N LYS A 214 -2.39 9.13 15.00
CA LYS A 214 -2.08 8.12 13.99
C LYS A 214 -3.32 7.46 13.41
N VAL A 215 -4.49 7.58 14.04
CA VAL A 215 -5.76 7.13 13.47
C VAL A 215 -6.32 8.22 12.56
N TRP A 216 -6.38 7.92 11.26
CA TRP A 216 -6.89 8.85 10.26
C TRP A 216 -8.42 8.82 10.17
N ASP A 217 -8.98 9.73 9.39
CA ASP A 217 -10.41 9.77 9.13
C ASP A 217 -10.91 8.46 8.52
N PRO A 218 -12.05 7.91 8.99
CA PRO A 218 -12.54 6.64 8.52
C PRO A 218 -13.07 6.73 7.08
N ILE A 219 -12.69 5.75 6.26
CA ILE A 219 -13.21 5.59 4.90
C ILE A 219 -14.56 4.84 4.96
N PRO A 220 -15.68 5.48 4.61
CA PRO A 220 -16.98 4.85 4.66
C PRO A 220 -17.12 3.68 3.68
N GLN A 221 -17.93 2.68 4.05
CA GLN A 221 -18.28 1.59 3.15
C GLN A 221 -19.16 2.10 2.02
N ARG A 222 -18.71 1.92 0.77
CA ARG A 222 -19.46 2.28 -0.45
C ARG A 222 -19.19 1.27 -1.56
N THR A 223 -20.18 0.97 -2.38
CA THR A 223 -20.09 -0.01 -3.49
C THR A 223 -19.14 0.45 -4.58
N ILE A 224 -19.00 1.75 -4.78
CA ILE A 224 -18.15 2.33 -5.83
C ILE A 224 -16.69 1.89 -5.73
N TRP A 225 -16.15 1.64 -4.54
CA TRP A 225 -14.79 1.14 -4.37
C TRP A 225 -14.54 -0.20 -5.06
N THR A 226 -15.55 -1.08 -5.10
CA THR A 226 -15.48 -2.37 -5.81
C THR A 226 -15.80 -2.24 -7.29
N GLU A 227 -16.68 -1.31 -7.65
CA GLU A 227 -17.03 -1.02 -9.05
C GLU A 227 -15.83 -0.48 -9.82
N THR A 228 -15.07 0.47 -9.24
CA THR A 228 -13.88 1.05 -9.87
C THR A 228 -12.79 0.02 -10.11
N THR A 229 -12.60 -0.94 -9.22
CA THR A 229 -11.68 -2.07 -9.43
C THR A 229 -12.03 -2.87 -10.68
N ARG A 230 -13.33 -3.10 -10.93
CA ARG A 230 -13.81 -3.86 -12.11
C ARG A 230 -13.56 -3.15 -13.43
N ILE A 231 -13.57 -1.82 -13.43
CA ILE A 231 -13.34 -1.00 -14.62
C ILE A 231 -11.93 -0.43 -14.71
N HIS A 232 -11.02 -0.88 -13.82
CA HIS A 232 -9.61 -0.52 -13.81
C HIS A 232 -9.38 1.00 -13.73
N SER A 233 -10.02 1.68 -12.78
CA SER A 233 -9.91 3.13 -12.66
C SER A 233 -10.01 3.59 -11.21
N MET A 234 -9.55 4.80 -10.93
CA MET A 234 -9.68 5.38 -9.59
C MET A 234 -11.06 5.98 -9.36
N VAL A 235 -11.45 6.09 -8.09
CA VAL A 235 -12.79 6.55 -7.73
C VAL A 235 -13.08 8.00 -8.19
N TRP A 236 -12.07 8.86 -8.17
CA TRP A 236 -12.20 10.25 -8.65
C TRP A 236 -12.23 10.36 -10.18
N THR A 237 -11.66 9.39 -10.91
CA THR A 237 -11.74 9.35 -12.37
C THR A 237 -13.16 8.98 -12.82
N VAL A 238 -13.79 8.03 -12.12
CA VAL A 238 -15.14 7.51 -12.47
C VAL A 238 -16.27 8.42 -11.98
N ALA A 239 -16.14 8.95 -10.77
CA ALA A 239 -17.17 9.73 -10.10
C ALA A 239 -16.55 10.91 -9.34
N PRO A 240 -16.02 11.92 -10.06
CA PRO A 240 -15.21 13.01 -9.49
C PRO A 240 -15.93 13.86 -8.44
N THR A 241 -17.27 13.97 -8.53
CA THR A 241 -18.08 14.74 -7.59
C THR A 241 -18.65 13.92 -6.43
N SER A 242 -18.33 12.63 -6.36
CA SER A 242 -18.86 11.74 -5.32
C SER A 242 -18.15 11.96 -3.97
N HIS A 243 -18.85 11.64 -2.89
CA HIS A 243 -18.21 11.59 -1.56
C HIS A 243 -17.06 10.60 -1.49
N ALA A 244 -17.09 9.51 -2.26
CA ALA A 244 -16.00 8.54 -2.29
C ALA A 244 -14.73 9.13 -2.94
N ALA A 245 -14.87 9.98 -3.96
CA ALA A 245 -13.74 10.72 -4.53
C ALA A 245 -13.16 11.71 -3.51
N GLN A 246 -14.03 12.40 -2.76
CA GLN A 246 -13.60 13.28 -1.68
C GLN A 246 -12.85 12.51 -0.58
N ASP A 247 -13.40 11.37 -0.13
CA ASP A 247 -12.76 10.49 0.87
C ASP A 247 -11.37 10.03 0.38
N ALA A 248 -11.25 9.66 -0.91
CA ALA A 248 -9.98 9.22 -1.50
C ALA A 248 -8.94 10.36 -1.62
N MET A 249 -9.39 11.55 -1.96
CA MET A 249 -8.50 12.74 -2.03
C MET A 249 -8.03 13.17 -0.64
N GLN A 250 -8.91 13.14 0.36
CA GLN A 250 -8.54 13.42 1.76
C GLN A 250 -7.51 12.41 2.26
N LEU A 251 -7.71 11.12 1.96
CA LEU A 251 -6.73 10.08 2.25
C LEU A 251 -5.36 10.38 1.61
N GLY A 252 -5.36 10.75 0.33
CA GLY A 252 -4.13 11.09 -0.39
C GLY A 252 -3.42 12.33 0.17
N ASN A 253 -4.18 13.38 0.49
CA ASN A 253 -3.64 14.57 1.14
C ASN A 253 -3.01 14.25 2.50
N ARG A 254 -3.73 13.52 3.36
CA ARG A 254 -3.21 13.12 4.66
C ARG A 254 -1.95 12.27 4.52
N PHE A 255 -1.92 11.36 3.56
CA PHE A 255 -0.73 10.56 3.28
C PHE A 255 0.47 11.44 2.88
N MET A 256 0.27 12.43 2.02
CA MET A 256 1.35 13.34 1.61
C MET A 256 1.90 14.16 2.79
N GLU A 257 1.01 14.70 3.63
CA GLU A 257 1.40 15.45 4.84
C GLU A 257 2.25 14.61 5.79
N GLU A 258 1.85 13.36 6.05
CA GLU A 258 2.60 12.45 6.91
C GLU A 258 3.92 11.98 6.26
N LEU A 259 3.94 11.81 4.94
CA LEU A 259 5.14 11.40 4.21
C LEU A 259 6.28 12.42 4.30
N GLU A 260 5.97 13.71 4.42
CA GLU A 260 6.97 14.79 4.58
C GLU A 260 7.69 14.70 5.93
N ASN A 261 7.11 14.00 6.91
CA ASN A 261 7.67 13.85 8.25
C ASN A 261 8.51 12.55 8.41
N VAL A 262 8.52 11.66 7.43
CA VAL A 262 9.33 10.44 7.36
C VAL A 262 10.66 10.73 6.68
#